data_8dab07e7cb4490b8d6a3712e58761116
#
_entry.id   8dab07e7cb4490b8d6a3712e58761116
#
_cell.length_a   1.000
_cell.length_b   1.000
_cell.length_c   1.000
_cell.angle_alpha   90.00
_cell.angle_beta   90.00
_cell.angle_gamma   90.00
#
_symmetry.space_group_name_H-M   'P 1'
#
loop_
_entity.id
_entity.type
_entity.pdbx_description
1 polymer ?
#
loop_
_entity_poly.entity_id
_entity_poly.type
_entity_poly.pdbx_seq_one_letter_code
_entity_poly.pdbx_strand_id
1 'polypeptide(L)'
;MRLHVTGATGFLGSELVRLAPGAGVERVEVRDAAAVLALLERLRPGIVVHTAYRQDGEDAHAIVVDGSENVARAAHAVGARLVHLSTDVVFDGRKGTPYVEDDPPSPCTGYGRAKAEAEGRVAAAHPGALLVRTSLIVGGPGHAPSKHELAALDPGMTFYEDEIRSPIQVGDLAASLLELAYLDLAGPLHVAGADDVSRADLAELVLGAPVLRALAPPGRPLDCSLDSSRARALLRTKLRGVRTLFEAGRR
;
A
#
# COMPACT_ATOMS: atom_id res chain seq x y z
N MET A 1 -0.74 23.31 -1.45
CA MET A 1 -1.88 22.68 -2.19
C MET A 1 -2.76 21.95 -1.17
N ARG A 2 -4.09 21.96 -1.37
CA ARG A 2 -5.04 21.26 -0.47
C ARG A 2 -4.96 19.75 -0.74
N LEU A 3 -4.71 18.95 0.29
CA LEU A 3 -4.67 17.49 0.20
C LEU A 3 -6.04 16.90 0.55
N HIS A 4 -6.48 15.88 -0.17
CA HIS A 4 -7.62 15.03 0.20
C HIS A 4 -7.18 13.57 0.28
N VAL A 5 -7.61 12.87 1.34
CA VAL A 5 -7.28 11.45 1.58
C VAL A 5 -8.57 10.64 1.53
N THR A 6 -8.71 9.74 0.57
CA THR A 6 -9.76 8.72 0.60
C THR A 6 -9.28 7.53 1.45
N GLY A 7 -10.19 6.88 2.17
CA GLY A 7 -9.80 5.84 3.10
C GLY A 7 -9.13 6.35 4.38
N ALA A 8 -9.38 7.60 4.76
CA ALA A 8 -8.79 8.32 5.90
C ALA A 8 -8.97 7.62 7.26
N THR A 9 -9.95 6.73 7.41
CA THR A 9 -10.20 5.96 8.64
C THR A 9 -9.50 4.59 8.66
N GLY A 10 -8.84 4.21 7.56
CA GLY A 10 -8.05 2.99 7.48
C GLY A 10 -6.70 3.12 8.17
N PHE A 11 -5.97 1.99 8.29
CA PHE A 11 -4.70 1.92 9.01
C PHE A 11 -3.66 2.94 8.48
N LEU A 12 -3.45 2.99 7.16
CA LEU A 12 -2.55 3.96 6.53
C LEU A 12 -3.18 5.36 6.43
N GLY A 13 -4.49 5.42 6.11
CA GLY A 13 -5.18 6.71 5.93
C GLY A 13 -5.21 7.55 7.20
N SER A 14 -5.40 6.93 8.37
CA SER A 14 -5.37 7.62 9.65
C SER A 14 -3.99 8.20 9.97
N GLU A 15 -2.92 7.51 9.58
CA GLU A 15 -1.55 7.99 9.76
C GLU A 15 -1.23 9.17 8.81
N LEU A 16 -1.71 9.11 7.55
CA LEU A 16 -1.62 10.26 6.63
C LEU A 16 -2.29 11.50 7.20
N VAL A 17 -3.49 11.35 7.78
CA VAL A 17 -4.21 12.47 8.40
C VAL A 17 -3.48 12.99 9.63
N ARG A 18 -2.90 12.10 10.45
CA ARG A 18 -2.10 12.49 11.61
C ARG A 18 -0.88 13.32 11.22
N LEU A 19 -0.20 12.96 10.12
CA LEU A 19 0.97 13.70 9.61
C LEU A 19 0.59 14.96 8.81
N ALA A 20 -0.63 15.02 8.27
CA ALA A 20 -1.15 16.15 7.52
C ALA A 20 -2.51 16.61 8.08
N PRO A 21 -2.57 17.24 9.27
CA PRO A 21 -3.82 17.54 9.97
C PRO A 21 -4.74 18.51 9.22
N GLY A 22 -4.28 19.16 8.16
CA GLY A 22 -5.08 19.99 7.26
C GLY A 22 -5.67 19.24 6.05
N ALA A 23 -5.49 17.92 5.97
CA ALA A 23 -6.03 17.13 4.88
C ALA A 23 -7.57 17.04 4.94
N GLY A 24 -8.22 17.10 3.78
CA GLY A 24 -9.64 16.78 3.64
C GLY A 24 -9.88 15.28 3.84
N VAL A 25 -10.90 14.93 4.61
CA VAL A 25 -11.20 13.54 4.98
C VAL A 25 -12.67 13.18 4.76
N GLU A 26 -13.38 13.97 3.99
CA GLU A 26 -14.78 13.70 3.72
C GLU A 26 -14.94 12.34 3.04
N ARG A 27 -15.86 11.55 3.59
CA ARG A 27 -16.15 10.20 3.09
C ARG A 27 -17.05 10.28 1.87
N VAL A 28 -16.77 9.43 0.91
CA VAL A 28 -17.60 9.21 -0.27
C VAL A 28 -17.63 7.71 -0.58
N GLU A 29 -18.75 7.24 -1.10
CA GLU A 29 -18.80 5.90 -1.68
C GLU A 29 -18.06 5.94 -3.02
N VAL A 30 -16.87 5.32 -3.06
CA VAL A 30 -15.99 5.41 -4.24
C VAL A 30 -16.57 4.74 -5.49
N ARG A 31 -17.53 3.83 -5.33
CA ARG A 31 -18.24 3.20 -6.46
C ARG A 31 -19.24 4.14 -7.14
N ASP A 32 -19.67 5.19 -6.46
CA ASP A 32 -20.54 6.22 -7.03
C ASP A 32 -19.71 7.30 -7.73
N ALA A 33 -19.53 7.17 -9.03
CA ALA A 33 -18.74 8.09 -9.85
C ALA A 33 -19.23 9.54 -9.76
N ALA A 34 -20.56 9.74 -9.70
CA ALA A 34 -21.15 11.08 -9.61
C ALA A 34 -20.87 11.73 -8.26
N ALA A 35 -20.99 10.97 -7.16
CA ALA A 35 -20.70 11.44 -5.82
C ALA A 35 -19.19 11.78 -5.66
N VAL A 36 -18.29 10.95 -6.22
CA VAL A 36 -16.85 11.21 -6.19
C VAL A 36 -16.51 12.48 -6.94
N LEU A 37 -17.05 12.66 -8.15
CA LEU A 37 -16.82 13.86 -8.97
C LEU A 37 -17.35 15.11 -8.25
N ALA A 38 -18.59 15.09 -7.78
CA ALA A 38 -19.21 16.22 -7.07
C ALA A 38 -18.41 16.62 -5.80
N LEU A 39 -17.89 15.62 -5.08
CA LEU A 39 -17.03 15.87 -3.92
C LEU A 39 -15.75 16.60 -4.32
N LEU A 40 -15.02 16.11 -5.33
CA LEU A 40 -13.75 16.70 -5.73
C LEU A 40 -13.95 18.07 -6.42
N GLU A 41 -15.02 18.26 -7.18
CA GLU A 41 -15.39 19.58 -7.73
C GLU A 41 -15.65 20.63 -6.66
N ARG A 42 -16.33 20.23 -5.57
CA ARG A 42 -16.62 21.12 -4.44
C ARG A 42 -15.37 21.41 -3.61
N LEU A 43 -14.55 20.41 -3.33
CA LEU A 43 -13.36 20.56 -2.50
C LEU A 43 -12.18 21.20 -3.22
N ARG A 44 -12.08 21.04 -4.55
CA ARG A 44 -10.95 21.49 -5.39
C ARG A 44 -9.59 21.17 -4.75
N PRO A 45 -9.32 19.89 -4.42
CA PRO A 45 -8.01 19.53 -3.89
C PRO A 45 -6.95 19.70 -5.00
N GLY A 46 -5.73 20.07 -4.61
CA GLY A 46 -4.59 20.02 -5.54
C GLY A 46 -3.96 18.64 -5.57
N ILE A 47 -4.21 17.83 -4.55
CA ILE A 47 -3.65 16.47 -4.38
C ILE A 47 -4.73 15.55 -3.82
N VAL A 48 -4.83 14.34 -4.39
CA VAL A 48 -5.62 13.22 -3.85
C VAL A 48 -4.69 12.06 -3.56
N VAL A 49 -4.69 11.57 -2.32
CA VAL A 49 -4.04 10.30 -1.94
C VAL A 49 -5.14 9.26 -1.75
N HIS A 50 -5.18 8.28 -2.66
CA HIS A 50 -6.21 7.25 -2.67
C HIS A 50 -5.74 5.98 -1.98
N THR A 51 -6.21 5.77 -0.74
CA THR A 51 -5.92 4.58 0.08
C THR A 51 -7.15 3.74 0.38
N ALA A 52 -8.33 4.13 -0.11
CA ALA A 52 -9.55 3.36 0.11
C ALA A 52 -9.48 2.02 -0.64
N TYR A 53 -9.66 0.92 0.09
CA TYR A 53 -9.74 -0.42 -0.47
C TYR A 53 -10.53 -1.36 0.44
N ARG A 54 -10.94 -2.49 -0.11
CA ARG A 54 -11.45 -3.64 0.65
C ARG A 54 -10.80 -4.90 0.09
N GLN A 55 -10.27 -5.76 0.95
CA GLN A 55 -9.58 -6.98 0.52
C GLN A 55 -10.55 -8.11 0.21
N ASP A 56 -11.62 -8.22 1.00
CA ASP A 56 -12.56 -9.34 1.00
C ASP A 56 -14.01 -8.85 0.98
N GLY A 57 -14.93 -9.72 0.59
CA GLY A 57 -16.37 -9.44 0.49
C GLY A 57 -16.84 -9.26 -0.95
N GLU A 58 -18.15 -9.34 -1.16
CA GLU A 58 -18.78 -9.31 -2.49
C GLU A 58 -18.45 -8.02 -3.26
N ASP A 59 -18.34 -6.89 -2.56
CA ASP A 59 -18.06 -5.59 -3.16
C ASP A 59 -16.56 -5.29 -3.34
N ALA A 60 -15.67 -6.18 -2.88
CA ALA A 60 -14.23 -5.90 -2.84
C ALA A 60 -13.66 -5.54 -4.21
N HIS A 61 -14.04 -6.28 -5.26
CA HIS A 61 -13.58 -6.01 -6.62
C HIS A 61 -14.06 -4.63 -7.11
N ALA A 62 -15.35 -4.33 -6.97
CA ALA A 62 -15.90 -3.03 -7.40
C ALA A 62 -15.27 -1.84 -6.64
N ILE A 63 -15.03 -1.98 -5.33
CA ILE A 63 -14.37 -0.92 -4.55
C ILE A 63 -12.93 -0.72 -5.03
N VAL A 64 -12.19 -1.80 -5.28
CA VAL A 64 -10.78 -1.74 -5.69
C VAL A 64 -10.64 -1.27 -7.14
N VAL A 65 -11.47 -1.75 -8.06
CA VAL A 65 -11.32 -1.49 -9.49
C VAL A 65 -12.12 -0.26 -9.90
N ASP A 66 -13.46 -0.33 -9.81
CA ASP A 66 -14.32 0.76 -10.28
C ASP A 66 -14.16 2.00 -9.41
N GLY A 67 -14.05 1.81 -8.07
CA GLY A 67 -13.81 2.91 -7.14
C GLY A 67 -12.49 3.65 -7.41
N SER A 68 -11.42 2.92 -7.72
CA SER A 68 -10.13 3.56 -8.05
C SER A 68 -10.20 4.31 -9.38
N GLU A 69 -10.86 3.77 -10.40
CA GLU A 69 -11.08 4.45 -11.68
C GLU A 69 -11.91 5.72 -11.50
N ASN A 70 -12.99 5.68 -10.70
CA ASN A 70 -13.83 6.85 -10.44
C ASN A 70 -13.04 7.97 -9.75
N VAL A 71 -12.20 7.62 -8.77
CA VAL A 71 -11.33 8.61 -8.11
C VAL A 71 -10.31 9.18 -9.09
N ALA A 72 -9.73 8.35 -9.96
CA ALA A 72 -8.76 8.80 -10.95
C ALA A 72 -9.39 9.75 -11.97
N ARG A 73 -10.57 9.41 -12.52
CA ARG A 73 -11.32 10.28 -13.43
C ARG A 73 -11.68 11.62 -12.81
N ALA A 74 -12.19 11.59 -11.57
CA ALA A 74 -12.57 12.81 -10.87
C ALA A 74 -11.36 13.67 -10.51
N ALA A 75 -10.24 13.07 -10.06
CA ALA A 75 -9.01 13.80 -9.80
C ALA A 75 -8.47 14.47 -11.07
N HIS A 76 -8.45 13.75 -12.19
CA HIS A 76 -8.05 14.28 -13.50
C HIS A 76 -8.95 15.47 -13.94
N ALA A 77 -10.27 15.31 -13.82
CA ALA A 77 -11.24 16.33 -14.20
C ALA A 77 -11.09 17.66 -13.44
N VAL A 78 -10.67 17.61 -12.17
CA VAL A 78 -10.44 18.82 -11.36
C VAL A 78 -8.97 19.30 -11.40
N GLY A 79 -8.10 18.64 -12.16
CA GLY A 79 -6.68 18.97 -12.26
C GLY A 79 -5.88 18.64 -10.99
N ALA A 80 -6.37 17.73 -10.15
CA ALA A 80 -5.68 17.28 -8.96
C ALA A 80 -4.63 16.21 -9.30
N ARG A 81 -3.46 16.29 -8.66
CA ARG A 81 -2.49 15.20 -8.67
C ARG A 81 -3.05 13.98 -7.96
N LEU A 82 -2.84 12.78 -8.49
CA LEU A 82 -3.27 11.52 -7.86
C LEU A 82 -2.07 10.67 -7.44
N VAL A 83 -2.07 10.26 -6.18
CA VAL A 83 -1.22 9.19 -5.64
C VAL A 83 -2.14 8.01 -5.30
N HIS A 84 -2.04 6.93 -6.07
CA HIS A 84 -2.84 5.70 -5.89
C HIS A 84 -2.02 4.63 -5.21
N LEU A 85 -2.52 4.08 -4.09
CA LEU A 85 -1.86 2.99 -3.39
C LEU A 85 -2.16 1.65 -4.03
N SER A 86 -1.12 0.93 -4.42
CA SER A 86 -1.14 -0.44 -4.92
C SER A 86 -0.40 -1.40 -3.98
N THR A 87 -0.01 -2.57 -4.45
CA THR A 87 0.50 -3.67 -3.62
C THR A 87 1.57 -4.48 -4.35
N ASP A 88 2.44 -5.16 -3.59
CA ASP A 88 3.41 -6.15 -4.07
C ASP A 88 2.76 -7.41 -4.67
N VAL A 89 1.56 -7.79 -4.22
CA VAL A 89 0.85 -8.98 -4.74
C VAL A 89 0.19 -8.77 -6.11
N VAL A 90 0.51 -7.67 -6.80
CA VAL A 90 0.35 -7.59 -8.27
C VAL A 90 1.33 -8.52 -8.99
N PHE A 91 2.28 -9.09 -8.25
CA PHE A 91 3.24 -10.10 -8.72
C PHE A 91 2.93 -11.48 -8.11
N ASP A 92 3.37 -12.54 -8.78
CA ASP A 92 3.21 -13.93 -8.31
C ASP A 92 4.35 -14.43 -7.40
N GLY A 93 5.44 -13.67 -7.34
CA GLY A 93 6.60 -14.01 -6.52
C GLY A 93 7.47 -15.14 -7.07
N ARG A 94 7.50 -15.35 -8.39
CA ARG A 94 8.26 -16.44 -9.03
C ARG A 94 9.46 -15.97 -9.84
N LYS A 95 9.79 -14.68 -9.79
CA LYS A 95 10.91 -14.08 -10.53
C LYS A 95 12.28 -14.53 -10.00
N GLY A 96 12.42 -14.82 -8.70
CA GLY A 96 13.67 -15.19 -8.05
C GLY A 96 14.63 -14.04 -7.73
N THR A 97 14.21 -12.82 -7.96
CA THR A 97 14.92 -11.57 -7.58
C THR A 97 13.87 -10.52 -7.24
N PRO A 98 14.20 -9.48 -6.45
CA PRO A 98 13.24 -8.41 -6.16
C PRO A 98 12.66 -7.81 -7.43
N TYR A 99 11.36 -7.51 -7.40
CA TYR A 99 10.66 -6.86 -8.51
C TYR A 99 11.05 -5.39 -8.63
N VAL A 100 11.22 -4.94 -9.87
CA VAL A 100 11.43 -3.54 -10.24
C VAL A 100 10.16 -2.97 -10.87
N GLU A 101 10.07 -1.64 -10.96
CA GLU A 101 8.86 -0.96 -11.43
C GLU A 101 8.45 -1.33 -12.87
N ASP A 102 9.43 -1.67 -13.71
CA ASP A 102 9.22 -2.05 -15.11
C ASP A 102 8.77 -3.51 -15.29
N ASP A 103 8.80 -4.33 -14.24
CA ASP A 103 8.27 -5.69 -14.31
C ASP A 103 6.75 -5.66 -14.53
N PRO A 104 6.24 -6.43 -15.50
CA PRO A 104 4.80 -6.50 -15.75
C PRO A 104 4.09 -7.21 -14.59
N PRO A 105 2.88 -6.75 -14.18
CA PRO A 105 2.08 -7.46 -13.21
C PRO A 105 1.78 -8.90 -13.65
N SER A 106 1.90 -9.84 -12.71
CA SER A 106 1.67 -11.28 -12.89
C SER A 106 0.88 -11.90 -11.72
N PRO A 107 -0.27 -11.32 -11.32
CA PRO A 107 -0.94 -11.68 -10.08
C PRO A 107 -1.52 -13.10 -10.10
N CYS A 108 -1.33 -13.86 -9.01
CA CYS A 108 -1.88 -15.21 -8.86
C CYS A 108 -3.13 -15.25 -7.94
N THR A 109 -3.45 -14.17 -7.19
CA THR A 109 -4.61 -14.10 -6.31
C THR A 109 -5.73 -13.20 -6.85
N GLY A 110 -6.97 -13.39 -6.38
CA GLY A 110 -8.10 -12.52 -6.75
C GLY A 110 -7.84 -11.04 -6.38
N TYR A 111 -7.33 -10.79 -5.19
CA TYR A 111 -6.97 -9.43 -4.75
C TYR A 111 -5.85 -8.82 -5.60
N GLY A 112 -4.80 -9.59 -5.89
CA GLY A 112 -3.70 -9.15 -6.76
C GLY A 112 -4.19 -8.80 -8.17
N ARG A 113 -5.08 -9.63 -8.75
CA ARG A 113 -5.69 -9.34 -10.06
C ARG A 113 -6.51 -8.06 -10.04
N ALA A 114 -7.36 -7.85 -9.03
CA ALA A 114 -8.14 -6.62 -8.89
C ALA A 114 -7.23 -5.39 -8.76
N LYS A 115 -6.12 -5.47 -7.99
CA LYS A 115 -5.17 -4.35 -7.86
C LYS A 115 -4.41 -4.08 -9.17
N ALA A 116 -3.99 -5.10 -9.90
CA ALA A 116 -3.34 -4.94 -11.20
C ALA A 116 -4.29 -4.33 -12.25
N GLU A 117 -5.57 -4.76 -12.27
CA GLU A 117 -6.60 -4.16 -13.09
C GLU A 117 -6.83 -2.69 -12.74
N ALA A 118 -6.92 -2.38 -11.43
CA ALA A 118 -7.07 -1.01 -10.96
C ALA A 118 -5.89 -0.12 -11.39
N GLU A 119 -4.64 -0.59 -11.32
CA GLU A 119 -3.48 0.16 -11.86
C GLU A 119 -3.67 0.55 -13.33
N GLY A 120 -4.08 -0.41 -14.17
CA GLY A 120 -4.34 -0.15 -15.59
C GLY A 120 -5.45 0.87 -15.83
N ARG A 121 -6.58 0.74 -15.11
CA ARG A 121 -7.70 1.68 -15.25
C ARG A 121 -7.37 3.07 -14.71
N VAL A 122 -6.65 3.17 -13.58
CA VAL A 122 -6.17 4.44 -13.03
C VAL A 122 -5.21 5.13 -14.00
N ALA A 123 -4.23 4.41 -14.56
CA ALA A 123 -3.29 4.97 -15.53
C ALA A 123 -3.99 5.48 -16.80
N ALA A 124 -5.01 4.76 -17.28
CA ALA A 124 -5.81 5.19 -18.44
C ALA A 124 -6.68 6.42 -18.12
N ALA A 125 -7.28 6.48 -16.92
CA ALA A 125 -8.16 7.57 -16.50
C ALA A 125 -7.39 8.83 -16.08
N HIS A 126 -6.17 8.68 -15.57
CA HIS A 126 -5.31 9.77 -15.11
C HIS A 126 -3.84 9.47 -15.46
N PRO A 127 -3.36 9.79 -16.68
CA PRO A 127 -2.00 9.46 -17.12
C PRO A 127 -0.87 10.02 -16.25
N GLY A 128 -1.13 11.09 -15.49
CA GLY A 128 -0.21 11.67 -14.51
C GLY A 128 -0.29 11.04 -13.10
N ALA A 129 -1.06 9.97 -12.90
CA ALA A 129 -1.17 9.33 -11.60
C ALA A 129 0.13 8.61 -11.21
N LEU A 130 0.54 8.74 -9.95
CA LEU A 130 1.59 7.94 -9.34
C LEU A 130 0.97 6.68 -8.74
N LEU A 131 1.43 5.50 -9.18
CA LEU A 131 0.98 4.19 -8.72
C LEU A 131 1.99 3.65 -7.71
N VAL A 132 1.71 3.79 -6.42
CA VAL A 132 2.65 3.36 -5.38
C VAL A 132 2.40 1.90 -5.02
N ARG A 133 3.28 1.00 -5.47
CA ARG A 133 3.30 -0.39 -5.03
C ARG A 133 4.04 -0.48 -3.71
N THR A 134 3.37 -1.00 -2.70
CA THR A 134 3.93 -1.20 -1.36
C THR A 134 3.76 -2.65 -0.92
N SER A 135 4.40 -3.01 0.18
CA SER A 135 4.33 -4.36 0.74
C SER A 135 3.47 -4.38 2.02
N LEU A 136 3.67 -5.37 2.89
CA LEU A 136 2.97 -5.47 4.15
C LEU A 136 3.20 -4.21 4.99
N ILE A 137 2.11 -3.57 5.43
CA ILE A 137 2.20 -2.40 6.29
C ILE A 137 2.16 -2.87 7.74
N VAL A 138 3.19 -2.52 8.51
CA VAL A 138 3.29 -2.82 9.94
C VAL A 138 3.21 -1.54 10.76
N GLY A 139 2.72 -1.63 12.01
CA GLY A 139 2.73 -0.54 12.96
C GLY A 139 4.13 -0.31 13.51
N GLY A 140 4.65 -1.34 14.16
CA GLY A 140 5.91 -1.24 14.87
C GLY A 140 5.83 -0.35 16.11
N PRO A 141 6.97 -0.07 16.74
CA PRO A 141 7.01 0.76 17.94
C PRO A 141 6.40 2.15 17.72
N GLY A 142 5.52 2.56 18.64
CA GLY A 142 4.88 3.89 18.62
C GLY A 142 3.62 4.00 17.77
N HIS A 143 3.18 2.91 17.11
CA HIS A 143 1.94 2.87 16.33
C HIS A 143 1.05 1.71 16.78
N ALA A 144 -0.24 1.76 16.44
CA ALA A 144 -1.14 0.64 16.63
C ALA A 144 -0.66 -0.58 15.82
N PRO A 145 -0.82 -1.81 16.34
CA PRO A 145 -0.43 -3.00 15.60
C PRO A 145 -1.30 -3.18 14.34
N SER A 146 -0.68 -3.59 13.26
CA SER A 146 -1.39 -3.97 12.03
C SER A 146 -2.05 -5.34 12.18
N LYS A 147 -2.92 -5.70 11.22
CA LYS A 147 -3.49 -7.05 11.16
C LYS A 147 -2.42 -8.15 11.09
N HIS A 148 -1.25 -7.84 10.53
CA HIS A 148 -0.14 -8.80 10.41
C HIS A 148 0.56 -9.04 11.75
N GLU A 149 0.72 -7.98 12.55
CA GLU A 149 1.24 -8.07 13.90
C GLU A 149 0.25 -8.76 14.84
N LEU A 150 -1.04 -8.43 14.72
CA LEU A 150 -2.10 -9.10 15.50
C LEU A 150 -2.17 -10.60 15.19
N ALA A 151 -2.00 -11.00 13.92
CA ALA A 151 -1.95 -12.41 13.54
C ALA A 151 -0.77 -13.14 14.16
N ALA A 152 0.38 -12.47 14.36
CA ALA A 152 1.55 -13.07 15.01
C ALA A 152 1.30 -13.42 16.49
N LEU A 153 0.32 -12.80 17.13
CA LEU A 153 -0.07 -13.08 18.52
C LEU A 153 -0.99 -14.30 18.67
N ASP A 154 -1.48 -14.87 17.56
CA ASP A 154 -2.31 -16.09 17.57
C ASP A 154 -1.40 -17.33 17.61
N PRO A 155 -1.37 -18.10 18.71
CA PRO A 155 -0.50 -19.27 18.84
C PRO A 155 -0.85 -20.42 17.90
N GLY A 156 -2.07 -20.43 17.34
CA GLY A 156 -2.53 -21.42 16.35
C GLY A 156 -2.24 -21.04 14.89
N MET A 157 -1.75 -19.83 14.66
CA MET A 157 -1.49 -19.34 13.30
C MET A 157 -0.20 -19.94 12.75
N THR A 158 -0.26 -20.47 11.54
CA THR A 158 0.91 -20.94 10.78
C THR A 158 1.35 -19.87 9.79
N PHE A 159 2.65 -19.57 9.76
CA PHE A 159 3.25 -18.58 8.86
C PHE A 159 4.14 -19.27 7.82
N TYR A 160 4.14 -18.71 6.60
CA TYR A 160 4.85 -19.31 5.48
C TYR A 160 6.29 -18.77 5.40
N GLU A 161 7.24 -19.68 5.24
CA GLU A 161 8.68 -19.36 5.20
C GLU A 161 9.18 -19.03 3.78
N ASP A 162 8.37 -19.32 2.76
CA ASP A 162 8.62 -19.03 1.34
C ASP A 162 7.78 -17.87 0.78
N GLU A 163 6.92 -17.25 1.60
CA GLU A 163 6.29 -15.98 1.27
C GLU A 163 7.17 -14.81 1.73
N ILE A 164 8.02 -14.31 0.83
CA ILE A 164 8.93 -13.20 1.11
C ILE A 164 8.25 -11.87 0.76
N ARG A 165 8.42 -10.88 1.64
CA ARG A 165 7.87 -9.52 1.52
C ARG A 165 8.90 -8.50 1.99
N SER A 166 8.71 -7.25 1.59
CA SER A 166 9.51 -6.10 2.04
C SER A 166 8.66 -5.19 2.95
N PRO A 167 8.34 -5.62 4.21
CA PRO A 167 7.39 -4.90 5.05
C PRO A 167 7.86 -3.48 5.37
N ILE A 168 6.91 -2.55 5.44
CA ILE A 168 7.17 -1.13 5.70
C ILE A 168 6.38 -0.64 6.92
N GLN A 169 6.97 0.23 7.73
CA GLN A 169 6.27 0.87 8.83
C GLN A 169 5.25 1.88 8.30
N VAL A 170 4.07 1.91 8.91
CA VAL A 170 2.96 2.79 8.51
C VAL A 170 3.36 4.27 8.50
N GLY A 171 4.16 4.71 9.48
CA GLY A 171 4.67 6.09 9.54
C GLY A 171 5.64 6.43 8.42
N ASP A 172 6.57 5.51 8.10
CA ASP A 172 7.52 5.71 7.00
C ASP A 172 6.78 5.76 5.65
N LEU A 173 5.80 4.86 5.44
CA LEU A 173 4.99 4.87 4.22
C LEU A 173 4.16 6.15 4.10
N ALA A 174 3.46 6.56 5.17
CA ALA A 174 2.65 7.78 5.15
C ALA A 174 3.49 9.03 4.87
N ALA A 175 4.65 9.17 5.52
CA ALA A 175 5.57 10.28 5.27
C ALA A 175 6.08 10.27 3.82
N SER A 176 6.43 9.09 3.30
CA SER A 176 6.86 8.92 1.90
C SER A 176 5.77 9.31 0.90
N LEU A 177 4.52 8.89 1.13
CA LEU A 177 3.40 9.27 0.26
C LEU A 177 3.16 10.78 0.26
N LEU A 178 3.32 11.44 1.42
CA LEU A 178 3.21 12.90 1.51
C LEU A 178 4.36 13.61 0.76
N GLU A 179 5.60 13.12 0.85
CA GLU A 179 6.71 13.66 0.05
C GLU A 179 6.46 13.48 -1.45
N LEU A 180 6.10 12.27 -1.88
CA LEU A 180 5.85 11.93 -3.29
C LEU A 180 4.67 12.70 -3.88
N ALA A 181 3.68 13.04 -3.07
CA ALA A 181 2.51 13.80 -3.49
C ALA A 181 2.85 15.20 -4.03
N TYR A 182 4.02 15.75 -3.70
CA TYR A 182 4.49 17.05 -4.17
C TYR A 182 5.53 16.95 -5.30
N LEU A 183 5.92 15.74 -5.71
CA LEU A 183 6.88 15.53 -6.80
C LEU A 183 6.13 15.27 -8.11
N ASP A 184 6.63 15.76 -9.22
CA ASP A 184 6.06 15.51 -10.56
C ASP A 184 6.50 14.12 -11.06
N LEU A 185 5.81 13.09 -10.60
CA LEU A 185 6.08 11.67 -10.90
C LEU A 185 4.79 11.00 -11.37
N ALA A 186 4.89 10.11 -12.33
CA ALA A 186 3.79 9.31 -12.86
C ALA A 186 4.20 7.84 -13.03
N GLY A 187 3.21 6.95 -13.15
CA GLY A 187 3.43 5.52 -13.33
C GLY A 187 3.81 4.80 -12.04
N PRO A 188 4.27 3.54 -12.13
CA PRO A 188 4.61 2.73 -10.97
C PRO A 188 5.85 3.22 -10.25
N LEU A 189 5.81 3.14 -8.90
CA LEU A 189 6.94 3.37 -8.01
C LEU A 189 6.84 2.41 -6.83
N HIS A 190 7.94 1.72 -6.52
CA HIS A 190 8.01 0.82 -5.37
C HIS A 190 8.38 1.59 -4.10
N VAL A 191 7.56 1.48 -3.06
CA VAL A 191 7.81 2.09 -1.74
C VAL A 191 7.60 1.03 -0.67
N ALA A 192 8.68 0.35 -0.29
CA ALA A 192 8.68 -0.74 0.67
C ALA A 192 9.88 -0.64 1.63
N GLY A 193 9.84 -1.38 2.72
CA GLY A 193 10.90 -1.42 3.73
C GLY A 193 12.21 -1.98 3.17
N ALA A 194 13.31 -1.77 3.92
CA ALA A 194 14.65 -2.12 3.46
C ALA A 194 14.99 -3.61 3.64
N ASP A 195 14.20 -4.36 4.43
CA ASP A 195 14.44 -5.78 4.68
C ASP A 195 13.41 -6.64 3.94
N ASP A 196 13.91 -7.66 3.23
CA ASP A 196 13.08 -8.73 2.71
C ASP A 196 13.05 -9.86 3.75
N VAL A 197 11.86 -10.21 4.19
CA VAL A 197 11.65 -11.24 5.23
C VAL A 197 10.49 -12.15 4.85
N SER A 198 10.55 -13.41 5.29
CA SER A 198 9.42 -14.31 5.17
C SER A 198 8.28 -13.88 6.09
N ARG A 199 7.07 -14.37 5.80
CA ARG A 199 5.93 -14.18 6.71
C ARG A 199 6.20 -14.77 8.09
N ALA A 200 6.94 -15.88 8.15
CA ALA A 200 7.34 -16.51 9.39
C ALA A 200 8.37 -15.66 10.15
N ASP A 201 9.42 -15.17 9.47
CA ASP A 201 10.41 -14.31 10.11
C ASP A 201 9.81 -12.99 10.62
N LEU A 202 8.88 -12.40 9.85
CA LEU A 202 8.16 -11.21 10.33
C LEU A 202 7.38 -11.49 11.61
N ALA A 203 6.67 -12.62 11.67
CA ALA A 203 5.91 -12.99 12.86
C ALA A 203 6.83 -13.23 14.08
N GLU A 204 7.98 -13.87 13.89
CA GLU A 204 8.99 -14.05 14.95
C GLU A 204 9.62 -12.72 15.40
N LEU A 205 9.88 -11.80 14.47
CA LEU A 205 10.34 -10.45 14.80
C LEU A 205 9.32 -9.70 15.65
N VAL A 206 8.03 -9.83 15.35
CA VAL A 206 6.94 -9.20 16.12
C VAL A 206 6.79 -9.84 17.50
N LEU A 207 6.68 -11.17 17.54
CA LEU A 207 6.41 -11.91 18.76
C LEU A 207 7.63 -11.99 19.70
N GLY A 208 8.83 -12.03 19.13
CA GLY A 208 10.07 -12.28 19.89
C GLY A 208 10.31 -13.73 20.27
N ALA A 209 9.59 -14.65 19.64
CA ALA A 209 9.64 -16.09 19.89
C ALA A 209 9.35 -16.86 18.59
N PRO A 210 9.74 -18.14 18.50
CA PRO A 210 9.43 -18.99 17.36
C PRO A 210 7.92 -19.11 17.10
N VAL A 211 7.55 -19.21 15.83
CA VAL A 211 6.17 -19.43 15.38
C VAL A 211 6.02 -20.76 14.62
N LEU A 212 4.79 -21.21 14.40
CA LEU A 212 4.52 -22.34 13.52
C LEU A 212 4.85 -21.98 12.07
N ARG A 213 5.72 -22.76 11.43
CA ARG A 213 6.20 -22.53 10.06
C ARG A 213 5.71 -23.62 9.10
N ALA A 214 5.45 -23.24 7.86
CA ALA A 214 5.15 -24.16 6.77
C ALA A 214 5.54 -23.50 5.42
N LEU A 215 5.54 -24.32 4.37
CA LEU A 215 5.57 -23.81 2.99
C LEU A 215 4.15 -23.36 2.58
N ALA A 216 4.09 -22.35 1.75
CA ALA A 216 2.85 -21.81 1.23
C ALA A 216 2.14 -22.84 0.33
N PRO A 217 0.83 -23.02 0.47
CA PRO A 217 0.08 -23.90 -0.44
C PRO A 217 0.08 -23.31 -1.86
N PRO A 218 -0.16 -24.17 -2.89
CA PRO A 218 -0.23 -23.72 -4.28
C PRO A 218 -1.20 -22.55 -4.48
N GLY A 219 -0.84 -21.62 -5.37
CA GLY A 219 -1.67 -20.47 -5.70
C GLY A 219 -1.43 -19.23 -4.84
N ARG A 220 -0.51 -19.30 -3.87
CA ARG A 220 -0.08 -18.12 -3.12
C ARG A 220 1.11 -17.42 -3.78
N PRO A 221 1.20 -16.07 -3.63
CA PRO A 221 2.35 -15.33 -4.11
C PRO A 221 3.55 -15.60 -3.20
N LEU A 222 4.67 -16.03 -3.78
CA LEU A 222 5.87 -16.42 -3.03
C LEU A 222 6.75 -15.19 -2.71
N ASP A 223 7.89 -15.02 -3.39
CA ASP A 223 8.80 -13.90 -3.16
C ASP A 223 8.37 -12.66 -3.94
N CYS A 224 7.54 -11.81 -3.32
CA CYS A 224 7.12 -10.52 -3.87
C CYS A 224 7.94 -9.36 -3.30
N SER A 225 9.21 -9.57 -2.98
CA SER A 225 10.11 -8.50 -2.56
C SER A 225 10.21 -7.40 -3.63
N LEU A 226 10.30 -6.14 -3.18
CA LEU A 226 10.29 -4.97 -4.05
C LEU A 226 11.62 -4.22 -3.98
N ASP A 227 12.25 -3.98 -5.11
CA ASP A 227 13.33 -3.00 -5.18
C ASP A 227 12.75 -1.58 -5.09
N SER A 228 13.04 -0.90 -3.99
CA SER A 228 12.63 0.49 -3.75
C SER A 228 13.78 1.49 -3.91
N SER A 229 14.81 1.15 -4.67
CA SER A 229 16.01 2.01 -4.86
C SER A 229 15.64 3.37 -5.48
N ARG A 230 14.70 3.40 -6.43
CA ARG A 230 14.19 4.65 -7.03
C ARG A 230 13.52 5.54 -5.99
N ALA A 231 12.66 5.00 -5.15
CA ALA A 231 12.01 5.77 -4.09
C ALA A 231 13.04 6.26 -3.08
N ARG A 232 14.00 5.42 -2.66
CA ARG A 232 15.07 5.82 -1.73
C ARG A 232 15.93 6.98 -2.27
N ALA A 233 16.13 7.08 -3.57
CA ALA A 233 16.87 8.18 -4.19
C ALA A 233 16.06 9.51 -4.23
N LEU A 234 14.74 9.45 -4.16
CA LEU A 234 13.84 10.60 -4.24
C LEU A 234 13.43 11.13 -2.86
N LEU A 235 13.33 10.24 -1.86
CA LEU A 235 12.76 10.53 -0.56
C LEU A 235 13.82 11.00 0.46
N ARG A 236 13.42 11.92 1.31
CA ARG A 236 14.13 12.24 2.57
C ARG A 236 13.76 11.26 3.67
N THR A 237 12.52 10.77 3.66
CA THR A 237 12.05 9.73 4.58
C THR A 237 12.86 8.45 4.38
N LYS A 238 13.38 7.88 5.47
CA LYS A 238 14.09 6.60 5.44
C LYS A 238 13.08 5.46 5.43
N LEU A 239 13.14 4.60 4.42
CA LEU A 239 12.37 3.36 4.35
C LEU A 239 13.08 2.31 5.23
N ARG A 240 12.78 2.32 6.54
CA ARG A 240 13.43 1.44 7.51
C ARG A 240 13.04 -0.01 7.30
N GLY A 241 13.98 -0.91 7.58
CA GLY A 241 13.71 -2.34 7.59
C GLY A 241 13.06 -2.80 8.91
N VAL A 242 12.25 -3.84 8.84
CA VAL A 242 11.52 -4.38 10.02
C VAL A 242 12.45 -4.95 11.08
N ARG A 243 13.62 -5.47 10.72
CA ARG A 243 14.62 -5.93 11.69
C ARG A 243 15.05 -4.77 12.60
N THR A 244 15.43 -3.65 12.00
CA THR A 244 15.79 -2.43 12.75
C THR A 244 14.63 -1.94 13.63
N LEU A 245 13.40 -2.00 13.14
CA LEU A 245 12.22 -1.53 13.87
C LEU A 245 11.93 -2.36 15.13
N PHE A 246 11.91 -3.69 15.01
CA PHE A 246 11.50 -4.58 16.10
C PHE A 246 12.65 -4.94 17.05
N GLU A 247 13.91 -4.95 16.59
CA GLU A 247 15.06 -5.19 17.45
C GLU A 247 15.42 -3.97 18.32
N ALA A 248 15.27 -2.75 17.79
CA ALA A 248 15.48 -1.52 18.56
C ALA A 248 14.45 -1.32 19.68
N GLY A 249 13.24 -1.82 19.52
CA GLY A 249 12.16 -1.74 20.54
C GLY A 249 12.32 -2.72 21.71
N ARG A 250 13.32 -3.62 21.66
CA ARG A 250 13.60 -4.61 22.72
C ARG A 250 14.75 -4.22 23.66
N ARG A 251 15.38 -3.07 23.41
CA ARG A 251 16.41 -2.49 24.30
C ARG A 251 15.76 -1.43 25.16
#